data_86a417cb58b280b494ca6817d23f1823
#
_entry.id   86a417cb58b280b494ca6817d23f1823
#
_cell.length_a   1.000
_cell.length_b   1.000
_cell.length_c   1.000
_cell.angle_alpha   90.00
_cell.angle_beta   90.00
_cell.angle_gamma   90.00
#
_symmetry.space_group_name_H-M   'P 1'
#
loop_
_entity.id
_entity.type
_entity.pdbx_description
1 polymer ?
#
loop_
_entity_poly.entity_id
_entity_poly.type
_entity_poly.pdbx_seq_one_letter_code
_entity_poly.pdbx_strand_id
1 'polypeptide(L)'
;MIYFRIRVEVHIKTKMTEDSLKLFIQSIAEIPADIAIIQLNQYLGKLTEENRKIHRINIKTLVNKFPISWCKKDENKYLAPTFKKGAYIDYLTSIANGYKIFQNPDYSPRFQLSQIPDFDENWVRITVEDFKEVVMNRNTNGKDMYNLSYDKLKTVVDSVANFVVSKYNEILEGEGDLCDEWCSSNIHTAFKGGNPDDIKRFRPISVLPILVRIMDCILASKLHAILIQYNIIDTRVQKAILRNSSGLWENIFDVNFKMCKMMDAEDTSKIFFFIDLANAFGNVNYGTMLYILEAHNFSPKFAAYFRRYYTNICGFYRNRKFKWNNGLFQGSALSLILFIIYIDFILKHMFRDMKLSGAVQLEYDLQENTYAFVDDIVMILDNDEKNEARMEVINRTFEVYGMKVNSEKTYFMMYDQTIQSIQYSNRMEYNRAGNDFLYLGQHLFVYENDIFSNIMENMLRCLEKIDRLTLSHGIKIYVYYSKIFLRITRVIEIHYIIRGNHVNIQQIIQMITHYLTKWNIPEAFMKKHLEYLGQKGGAKIAKSPNLRKYMPELNIPESIIDDKALEYEDIFGQSTPEYESVDENLQYLMKNEREEFYSDFYSSI
;
A
#
# COMPACT_ATOMS: atom_id res chain seq x y z
N MET A 1 -32.69 8.15 29.37
CA MET A 1 -32.26 9.54 29.10
C MET A 1 -32.59 9.83 27.64
N ILE A 2 -33.50 10.76 27.40
CA ILE A 2 -34.08 11.01 26.07
C ILE A 2 -33.13 11.96 25.34
N TYR A 3 -32.39 11.46 24.36
CA TYR A 3 -31.59 12.31 23.45
C TYR A 3 -32.53 12.99 22.47
N PHE A 4 -32.69 14.29 22.61
CA PHE A 4 -33.34 15.14 21.61
C PHE A 4 -32.52 15.16 20.33
N ARG A 5 -33.01 14.49 19.28
CA ARG A 5 -32.56 14.69 17.91
C ARG A 5 -33.05 16.07 17.46
N ILE A 6 -32.21 17.08 17.56
CA ILE A 6 -32.47 18.35 16.88
C ILE A 6 -32.10 18.13 15.41
N ARG A 7 -33.10 17.83 14.60
CA ARG A 7 -33.00 17.83 13.15
C ARG A 7 -33.16 19.27 12.68
N VAL A 8 -32.05 19.98 12.53
CA VAL A 8 -32.08 21.28 11.85
C VAL A 8 -32.01 21.00 10.35
N GLU A 9 -33.16 20.87 9.71
CA GLU A 9 -33.26 20.90 8.25
C GLU A 9 -33.19 22.38 7.80
N VAL A 10 -31.98 22.89 7.61
CA VAL A 10 -31.75 24.17 6.98
C VAL A 10 -31.66 23.95 5.47
N HIS A 11 -32.75 24.25 4.78
CA HIS A 11 -32.75 24.39 3.33
C HIS A 11 -32.08 25.71 2.96
N ILE A 12 -30.76 25.76 2.86
CA ILE A 12 -30.06 26.94 2.41
C ILE A 12 -29.48 26.68 1.02
N LYS A 13 -30.15 27.20 0.01
CA LYS A 13 -29.56 27.52 -1.31
C LYS A 13 -28.85 28.89 -1.22
N THR A 14 -27.90 29.05 -0.31
CA THR A 14 -27.15 30.30 -0.16
C THR A 14 -25.67 30.04 -0.30
N LYS A 15 -24.96 30.94 -1.02
CA LYS A 15 -23.51 31.03 -0.98
C LYS A 15 -23.07 31.02 0.48
N MET A 16 -22.27 30.05 0.89
CA MET A 16 -21.73 30.05 2.24
C MET A 16 -20.74 31.18 2.37
N THR A 17 -21.03 32.12 3.27
CA THR A 17 -20.11 33.18 3.66
C THR A 17 -19.21 32.67 4.79
N GLU A 18 -18.04 33.27 4.97
CA GLU A 18 -17.14 32.96 6.08
C GLU A 18 -17.85 33.12 7.43
N ASP A 19 -18.74 34.08 7.53
CA ASP A 19 -19.54 34.35 8.73
C ASP A 19 -20.53 33.22 9.03
N SER A 20 -21.15 32.61 8.00
CA SER A 20 -22.07 31.49 8.21
C SER A 20 -21.32 30.24 8.69
N LEU A 21 -20.08 30.03 8.26
CA LEU A 21 -19.23 28.94 8.76
C LEU A 21 -18.79 29.18 10.20
N LYS A 22 -18.40 30.41 10.56
CA LYS A 22 -18.05 30.80 11.94
C LYS A 22 -19.23 30.57 12.89
N LEU A 23 -20.42 31.01 12.52
CA LEU A 23 -21.64 30.79 13.30
C LEU A 23 -21.97 29.31 13.48
N PHE A 24 -21.80 28.50 12.40
CA PHE A 24 -22.00 27.06 12.51
C PHE A 24 -21.00 26.42 13.48
N ILE A 25 -19.70 26.75 13.37
CA ILE A 25 -18.66 26.27 14.28
C ILE A 25 -18.99 26.63 15.73
N GLN A 26 -19.41 27.85 15.99
CA GLN A 26 -19.85 28.27 17.33
C GLN A 26 -21.02 27.44 17.86
N SER A 27 -21.98 27.09 17.01
CA SER A 27 -23.16 26.30 17.40
C SER A 27 -22.85 24.85 17.77
N ILE A 28 -21.71 24.30 17.31
CA ILE A 28 -21.28 22.93 17.58
C ILE A 28 -20.08 22.87 18.55
N ALA A 29 -19.62 23.98 19.10
CA ALA A 29 -18.42 24.02 19.92
C ALA A 29 -18.56 23.24 21.24
N GLU A 30 -19.74 23.25 21.84
CA GLU A 30 -20.04 22.68 23.17
C GLU A 30 -20.52 21.23 23.14
N ILE A 31 -20.70 20.64 21.95
CA ILE A 31 -21.12 19.22 21.85
C ILE A 31 -19.91 18.28 21.84
N PRO A 32 -20.09 16.98 22.16
CA PRO A 32 -19.00 16.00 22.14
C PRO A 32 -18.17 16.06 20.86
N ALA A 33 -16.85 15.97 21.02
CA ALA A 33 -15.89 16.30 19.97
C ALA A 33 -16.05 15.48 18.69
N ASP A 34 -16.30 14.18 18.81
CA ASP A 34 -16.53 13.26 17.69
C ASP A 34 -17.83 13.61 16.94
N ILE A 35 -18.90 13.96 17.67
CA ILE A 35 -20.17 14.42 17.07
C ILE A 35 -19.96 15.75 16.35
N ALA A 36 -19.23 16.70 16.97
CA ALA A 36 -18.93 18.01 16.38
C ALA A 36 -18.19 17.87 15.04
N ILE A 37 -17.18 17.01 14.98
CA ILE A 37 -16.43 16.73 13.75
C ILE A 37 -17.32 16.13 12.66
N ILE A 38 -18.16 15.17 13.00
CA ILE A 38 -19.08 14.56 12.02
C ILE A 38 -20.09 15.59 11.51
N GLN A 39 -20.65 16.45 12.38
CA GLN A 39 -21.55 17.53 11.96
C GLN A 39 -20.85 18.54 11.05
N LEU A 40 -19.60 18.91 11.37
CA LEU A 40 -18.79 19.77 10.51
C LEU A 40 -18.54 19.11 9.14
N ASN A 41 -18.16 17.83 9.10
CA ASN A 41 -17.98 17.10 7.85
C ASN A 41 -19.24 17.07 6.99
N GLN A 42 -20.41 16.84 7.60
CA GLN A 42 -21.71 16.90 6.90
C GLN A 42 -22.04 18.30 6.39
N TYR A 43 -21.76 19.33 7.18
CA TYR A 43 -21.99 20.72 6.79
C TYR A 43 -21.11 21.12 5.60
N LEU A 44 -19.82 20.85 5.67
CA LEU A 44 -18.88 21.13 4.59
C LEU A 44 -19.20 20.32 3.30
N GLY A 45 -19.72 19.11 3.44
CA GLY A 45 -20.18 18.30 2.32
C GLY A 45 -21.33 18.91 1.52
N LYS A 46 -22.14 19.79 2.14
CA LYS A 46 -23.25 20.51 1.48
C LYS A 46 -22.81 21.75 0.71
N LEU A 47 -21.52 22.15 0.82
CA LEU A 47 -20.99 23.27 0.05
C LEU A 47 -21.20 23.04 -1.44
N THR A 48 -21.82 24.01 -2.10
CA THR A 48 -21.91 24.02 -3.57
C THR A 48 -20.55 24.41 -4.13
N GLU A 49 -20.00 23.59 -5.01
CA GLU A 49 -18.86 23.98 -5.83
C GLU A 49 -19.30 25.15 -6.70
N GLU A 50 -18.75 26.34 -6.50
CA GLU A 50 -18.86 27.38 -7.52
C GLU A 50 -18.23 26.78 -8.78
N ASN A 51 -19.04 26.75 -9.86
CA ASN A 51 -18.59 26.34 -11.18
C ASN A 51 -17.44 27.23 -11.65
N ARG A 52 -16.23 26.99 -11.15
CA ARG A 52 -15.04 27.38 -11.90
C ARG A 52 -15.06 26.50 -13.13
N LYS A 53 -15.63 26.99 -14.23
CA LYS A 53 -15.40 26.53 -15.59
C LYS A 53 -13.91 26.74 -15.93
N ILE A 54 -13.02 26.09 -15.22
CA ILE A 54 -11.72 25.80 -15.71
C ILE A 54 -11.92 24.56 -16.53
N HIS A 55 -12.10 24.72 -17.84
CA HIS A 55 -11.94 23.66 -18.83
C HIS A 55 -10.47 23.22 -18.91
N ARG A 56 -9.85 22.91 -17.77
CA ARG A 56 -8.74 21.98 -17.75
C ARG A 56 -9.39 20.61 -17.83
N ILE A 57 -9.50 20.08 -19.03
CA ILE A 57 -9.71 18.65 -19.21
C ILE A 57 -8.57 18.02 -18.44
N ASN A 58 -8.89 17.46 -17.27
CA ASN A 58 -7.90 16.79 -16.45
C ASN A 58 -7.43 15.59 -17.28
N ILE A 59 -6.22 15.68 -17.81
CA ILE A 59 -5.62 14.65 -18.68
C ILE A 59 -5.65 13.31 -17.95
N LYS A 60 -5.45 13.29 -16.62
CA LYS A 60 -5.61 12.11 -15.75
C LYS A 60 -7.02 11.48 -15.87
N THR A 61 -8.07 12.30 -15.85
CA THR A 61 -9.46 11.84 -16.06
C THR A 61 -9.66 11.28 -17.46
N LEU A 62 -9.02 11.88 -18.46
CA LEU A 62 -9.05 11.43 -19.84
C LEU A 62 -8.33 10.09 -19.98
N VAL A 63 -7.12 9.97 -19.45
CA VAL A 63 -6.30 8.75 -19.46
C VAL A 63 -7.01 7.60 -18.75
N ASN A 64 -7.68 7.87 -17.63
CA ASN A 64 -8.43 6.84 -16.89
C ASN A 64 -9.66 6.31 -17.67
N LYS A 65 -10.14 7.04 -18.66
CA LYS A 65 -11.23 6.58 -19.56
C LYS A 65 -10.73 5.63 -20.66
N PHE A 66 -9.42 5.59 -20.95
CA PHE A 66 -8.89 4.69 -21.96
C PHE A 66 -8.75 3.28 -21.38
N PRO A 67 -9.30 2.24 -22.04
CA PRO A 67 -9.21 0.85 -21.61
C PRO A 67 -7.83 0.26 -21.95
N ILE A 68 -6.75 0.97 -21.62
CA ILE A 68 -5.37 0.52 -21.80
C ILE A 68 -4.90 -0.04 -20.47
N SER A 69 -4.82 -1.36 -20.41
CA SER A 69 -4.37 -2.10 -19.25
C SER A 69 -3.18 -2.96 -19.63
N TRP A 70 -2.20 -3.03 -18.75
CA TRP A 70 -1.02 -3.88 -18.92
C TRP A 70 -1.39 -5.36 -19.01
N CYS A 71 -2.30 -5.82 -18.16
CA CYS A 71 -2.80 -7.19 -18.16
C CYS A 71 -4.26 -7.26 -18.63
N LYS A 72 -4.63 -8.32 -19.34
CA LYS A 72 -6.05 -8.57 -19.68
C LYS A 72 -6.97 -8.59 -18.45
N LYS A 73 -6.43 -9.03 -17.27
CA LYS A 73 -7.13 -9.04 -15.98
C LYS A 73 -7.49 -7.64 -15.46
N ASP A 74 -6.68 -6.63 -15.80
CA ASP A 74 -6.91 -5.24 -15.35
C ASP A 74 -8.08 -4.57 -16.09
N GLU A 75 -8.42 -5.02 -17.29
CA GLU A 75 -9.56 -4.48 -18.08
C GLU A 75 -10.88 -4.69 -17.34
N ASN A 76 -10.96 -5.69 -16.47
CA ASN A 76 -12.13 -6.03 -15.66
C ASN A 76 -12.12 -5.41 -14.25
N LYS A 77 -11.10 -4.59 -13.90
CA LYS A 77 -10.94 -4.03 -12.54
C LYS A 77 -12.15 -3.22 -12.05
N TYR A 78 -12.94 -2.67 -12.97
CA TYR A 78 -14.12 -1.86 -12.67
C TYR A 78 -15.45 -2.61 -12.88
N LEU A 79 -15.43 -3.94 -13.01
CA LEU A 79 -16.66 -4.70 -13.11
C LEU A 79 -17.53 -4.49 -11.87
N ALA A 80 -18.77 -4.12 -12.10
CA ALA A 80 -19.76 -4.07 -11.03
C ALA A 80 -20.07 -5.50 -10.55
N PRO A 81 -20.26 -5.71 -9.25
CA PRO A 81 -20.62 -7.01 -8.72
C PRO A 81 -21.99 -7.45 -9.25
N THR A 82 -22.08 -8.68 -9.77
CA THR A 82 -23.29 -9.30 -10.30
C THR A 82 -24.10 -10.03 -9.22
N PHE A 83 -23.50 -10.34 -8.09
CA PHE A 83 -24.13 -11.06 -6.99
C PHE A 83 -25.22 -10.24 -6.27
N LYS A 84 -26.18 -10.96 -5.66
CA LYS A 84 -27.27 -10.34 -4.87
C LYS A 84 -26.71 -9.56 -3.67
N LYS A 85 -27.28 -8.37 -3.42
CA LYS A 85 -26.91 -7.47 -2.31
C LYS A 85 -26.85 -8.17 -0.95
N GLY A 86 -27.81 -9.08 -0.67
CA GLY A 86 -27.86 -9.85 0.59
C GLY A 86 -26.65 -10.77 0.76
N ALA A 87 -26.30 -11.53 -0.27
CA ALA A 87 -25.18 -12.46 -0.24
C ALA A 87 -23.83 -11.77 0.06
N TYR A 88 -23.63 -10.55 -0.44
CA TYR A 88 -22.40 -9.81 -0.13
C TYR A 88 -22.36 -9.30 1.32
N ILE A 89 -23.51 -8.92 1.89
CA ILE A 89 -23.58 -8.55 3.31
C ILE A 89 -23.30 -9.76 4.20
N ASP A 90 -23.86 -10.91 3.87
CA ASP A 90 -23.61 -12.15 4.61
C ASP A 90 -22.12 -12.52 4.55
N TYR A 91 -21.49 -12.36 3.38
CA TYR A 91 -20.05 -12.53 3.22
C TYR A 91 -19.26 -11.52 4.05
N LEU A 92 -19.59 -10.21 3.98
CA LEU A 92 -18.94 -9.18 4.79
C LEU A 92 -19.06 -9.46 6.28
N THR A 93 -20.25 -9.89 6.74
CA THR A 93 -20.46 -10.26 8.15
C THR A 93 -19.61 -11.47 8.54
N SER A 94 -19.47 -12.45 7.65
CA SER A 94 -18.65 -13.63 7.92
C SER A 94 -17.16 -13.28 8.06
N ILE A 95 -16.62 -12.45 7.18
CA ILE A 95 -15.21 -12.02 7.27
C ILE A 95 -14.95 -11.03 8.41
N ALA A 96 -15.96 -10.23 8.80
CA ALA A 96 -15.88 -9.29 9.90
C ALA A 96 -15.83 -9.97 11.28
N ASN A 97 -16.23 -11.23 11.38
CA ASN A 97 -16.09 -12.01 12.60
C ASN A 97 -14.67 -12.56 12.82
N GLY A 98 -13.84 -12.57 11.78
CA GLY A 98 -12.48 -13.09 11.82
C GLY A 98 -12.39 -14.58 12.19
N TYR A 99 -11.19 -15.08 12.38
CA TYR A 99 -10.96 -16.39 12.97
C TYR A 99 -11.03 -16.31 14.50
N LYS A 100 -11.68 -17.29 15.14
CA LYS A 100 -11.65 -17.39 16.59
C LYS A 100 -10.22 -17.72 17.04
N ILE A 101 -9.68 -16.91 17.95
CA ILE A 101 -8.46 -17.26 18.65
C ILE A 101 -8.77 -18.41 19.60
N PHE A 102 -8.10 -19.53 19.42
CA PHE A 102 -8.16 -20.65 20.32
C PHE A 102 -7.26 -20.35 21.51
N GLN A 103 -7.85 -20.02 22.64
CA GLN A 103 -7.24 -19.73 23.94
C GLN A 103 -6.49 -18.38 24.01
N ASN A 104 -6.39 -17.83 25.22
CA ASN A 104 -5.56 -16.65 25.46
C ASN A 104 -4.12 -16.99 25.06
N PRO A 105 -3.56 -16.34 24.04
CA PRO A 105 -2.17 -16.57 23.69
C PRO A 105 -1.32 -16.27 24.92
N ASP A 106 -0.31 -17.10 25.20
CA ASP A 106 0.71 -16.72 26.15
C ASP A 106 1.51 -15.57 25.53
N TYR A 107 1.08 -14.36 25.85
CA TYR A 107 1.72 -13.13 25.37
C TYR A 107 3.05 -12.85 26.08
N SER A 108 3.47 -13.66 27.09
CA SER A 108 4.72 -13.38 27.77
C SER A 108 5.86 -13.42 26.74
N PRO A 109 6.43 -12.25 26.35
CA PRO A 109 7.49 -12.22 25.37
C PRO A 109 8.73 -12.84 26.03
N ARG A 110 9.10 -14.02 25.56
CA ARG A 110 10.38 -14.65 25.94
C ARG A 110 11.55 -14.06 25.16
N PHE A 111 11.37 -12.89 24.54
CA PHE A 111 12.39 -12.10 23.86
C PHE A 111 12.20 -10.63 24.21
N GLN A 112 13.28 -9.87 24.17
CA GLN A 112 13.23 -8.45 24.46
C GLN A 112 12.60 -7.70 23.28
N LEU A 113 11.45 -7.07 23.52
CA LEU A 113 10.85 -6.14 22.58
C LEU A 113 11.53 -4.78 22.68
N SER A 114 11.70 -4.12 21.53
CA SER A 114 12.06 -2.71 21.51
C SER A 114 10.94 -1.90 22.16
N GLN A 115 11.28 -1.06 23.13
CA GLN A 115 10.33 -0.23 23.85
C GLN A 115 10.52 1.24 23.50
N ILE A 116 9.44 1.97 23.48
CA ILE A 116 9.47 3.43 23.46
C ILE A 116 9.88 3.86 24.87
N PRO A 117 10.98 4.63 25.04
CA PRO A 117 11.39 5.14 26.37
C PRO A 117 10.29 5.96 27.03
N ASP A 118 10.47 6.28 28.33
CA ASP A 118 9.49 7.04 29.10
C ASP A 118 8.92 8.21 28.32
N PHE A 119 7.64 8.21 28.27
CA PHE A 119 6.80 8.67 27.20
C PHE A 119 6.68 10.20 27.23
N ASP A 120 7.13 10.87 26.17
CA ASP A 120 6.61 12.19 25.88
C ASP A 120 5.17 12.06 25.34
N GLU A 121 4.17 12.31 26.18
CA GLU A 121 2.74 12.29 25.79
C GLU A 121 2.43 13.22 24.61
N ASN A 122 3.34 14.12 24.26
CA ASN A 122 3.15 15.12 23.21
C ASN A 122 3.15 14.54 21.81
N TRP A 123 3.67 13.33 21.58
CA TRP A 123 3.68 12.77 20.23
C TRP A 123 2.27 12.46 19.68
N VAL A 124 1.31 12.16 20.55
CA VAL A 124 -0.09 11.93 20.15
C VAL A 124 -0.79 13.25 19.83
N ARG A 125 -0.33 14.37 20.41
CA ARG A 125 -0.96 15.67 20.24
C ARG A 125 -0.90 16.11 18.77
N ILE A 126 -2.08 16.45 18.23
CA ILE A 126 -2.24 16.92 16.86
C ILE A 126 -2.13 18.45 16.84
N THR A 127 -1.37 18.97 15.87
CA THR A 127 -1.19 20.40 15.65
C THR A 127 -1.98 20.91 14.44
N VAL A 128 -2.11 22.21 14.33
CA VAL A 128 -2.76 22.87 13.18
C VAL A 128 -1.95 22.63 11.90
N GLU A 129 -0.63 22.57 12.04
CA GLU A 129 0.30 22.30 10.96
C GLU A 129 0.11 20.87 10.42
N ASP A 130 0.02 19.86 11.32
CA ASP A 130 -0.27 18.47 10.94
C ASP A 130 -1.57 18.38 10.11
N PHE A 131 -2.61 19.06 10.55
CA PHE A 131 -3.91 19.07 9.85
C PHE A 131 -3.81 19.72 8.47
N LYS A 132 -3.21 20.91 8.40
CA LYS A 132 -3.04 21.65 7.14
C LYS A 132 -2.17 20.89 6.16
N GLU A 133 -1.07 20.30 6.61
CA GLU A 133 -0.18 19.49 5.78
C GLU A 133 -0.95 18.35 5.12
N VAL A 134 -1.68 17.55 5.88
CA VAL A 134 -2.48 16.43 5.33
C VAL A 134 -3.53 16.91 4.34
N VAL A 135 -4.23 18.02 4.63
CA VAL A 135 -5.26 18.55 3.73
C VAL A 135 -4.66 19.06 2.43
N MET A 136 -3.57 19.82 2.50
CA MET A 136 -2.98 20.49 1.33
C MET A 136 -2.28 19.51 0.39
N ASN A 137 -1.63 18.47 0.94
CA ASN A 137 -0.88 17.48 0.17
C ASN A 137 -1.78 16.41 -0.51
N ARG A 138 -3.08 16.36 -0.22
CA ARG A 138 -3.99 15.40 -0.86
C ARG A 138 -4.59 15.95 -2.15
N ASN A 139 -4.42 15.21 -3.25
CA ASN A 139 -4.92 15.57 -4.58
C ASN A 139 -6.03 14.61 -5.06
N THR A 140 -6.89 14.15 -4.15
CA THR A 140 -7.97 13.23 -4.49
C THR A 140 -9.31 13.96 -4.61
N ASN A 141 -9.99 13.80 -5.75
CA ASN A 141 -11.37 14.30 -5.97
C ASN A 141 -12.44 13.35 -5.41
N GLY A 142 -12.05 12.30 -4.68
CA GLY A 142 -12.98 11.36 -4.07
C GLY A 142 -13.83 12.06 -3.01
N LYS A 143 -15.13 11.78 -3.06
CA LYS A 143 -16.10 12.29 -2.07
C LYS A 143 -16.38 11.20 -1.05
N ASP A 144 -16.54 11.59 0.21
CA ASP A 144 -17.00 10.69 1.26
C ASP A 144 -18.53 10.51 1.24
N MET A 145 -19.05 9.77 2.21
CA MET A 145 -20.48 9.50 2.35
C MET A 145 -21.34 10.76 2.56
N TYR A 146 -20.74 11.88 2.96
CA TYR A 146 -21.39 13.17 3.18
C TYR A 146 -21.15 14.16 2.02
N ASN A 147 -20.56 13.70 0.91
CA ASN A 147 -20.23 14.52 -0.26
C ASN A 147 -19.14 15.59 0.00
N LEU A 148 -18.34 15.45 1.08
CA LEU A 148 -17.15 16.26 1.27
C LEU A 148 -16.02 15.72 0.38
N SER A 149 -15.18 16.62 -0.17
CA SER A 149 -13.95 16.34 -0.88
C SER A 149 -12.80 17.16 -0.30
N TYR A 150 -11.56 16.72 -0.54
CA TYR A 150 -10.40 17.51 -0.12
C TYR A 150 -10.37 18.89 -0.80
N ASP A 151 -10.81 18.99 -2.06
CA ASP A 151 -10.84 20.28 -2.78
C ASP A 151 -11.80 21.27 -2.09
N LYS A 152 -12.97 20.80 -1.62
CA LYS A 152 -13.88 21.64 -0.82
C LYS A 152 -13.24 22.05 0.51
N LEU A 153 -12.59 21.11 1.19
CA LEU A 153 -11.96 21.38 2.48
C LEU A 153 -10.80 22.37 2.37
N LYS A 154 -9.99 22.27 1.30
CA LYS A 154 -8.90 23.23 1.02
C LYS A 154 -9.38 24.67 0.97
N THR A 155 -10.58 24.93 0.45
CA THR A 155 -11.12 26.31 0.35
C THR A 155 -11.44 26.96 1.68
N VAL A 156 -11.58 26.16 2.76
CA VAL A 156 -11.96 26.62 4.09
C VAL A 156 -11.01 26.19 5.19
N VAL A 157 -9.86 25.62 4.84
CA VAL A 157 -8.94 24.97 5.79
C VAL A 157 -8.53 25.91 6.91
N ASP A 158 -8.20 27.17 6.60
CA ASP A 158 -7.78 28.16 7.60
C ASP A 158 -8.89 28.50 8.59
N SER A 159 -10.14 28.52 8.14
CA SER A 159 -11.29 28.83 8.98
C SER A 159 -11.69 27.69 9.92
N VAL A 160 -11.33 26.44 9.61
CA VAL A 160 -11.76 25.27 10.39
C VAL A 160 -10.63 24.61 11.18
N ALA A 161 -9.37 24.86 10.85
CA ALA A 161 -8.22 24.11 11.36
C ALA A 161 -8.13 24.14 12.90
N ASN A 162 -8.21 25.32 13.51
CA ASN A 162 -8.11 25.44 14.97
C ASN A 162 -9.23 24.66 15.69
N PHE A 163 -10.44 24.75 15.18
CA PHE A 163 -11.59 24.03 15.74
C PHE A 163 -11.42 22.51 15.60
N VAL A 164 -11.08 22.03 14.40
CA VAL A 164 -10.92 20.59 14.13
C VAL A 164 -9.82 20.01 14.99
N VAL A 165 -8.68 20.70 15.09
CA VAL A 165 -7.53 20.23 15.88
C VAL A 165 -7.85 20.20 17.37
N SER A 166 -8.55 21.21 17.90
CA SER A 166 -9.03 21.17 19.29
C SER A 166 -9.88 19.93 19.54
N LYS A 167 -10.85 19.65 18.64
CA LYS A 167 -11.73 18.48 18.77
C LYS A 167 -11.00 17.14 18.59
N TYR A 168 -9.99 17.05 17.73
CA TYR A 168 -9.16 15.84 17.63
C TYR A 168 -8.42 15.55 18.94
N ASN A 169 -7.83 16.58 19.57
CA ASN A 169 -7.14 16.39 20.84
C ASN A 169 -8.13 16.04 21.96
N GLU A 170 -9.32 16.65 22.00
CA GLU A 170 -10.40 16.26 22.93
C GLU A 170 -10.80 14.78 22.74
N ILE A 171 -10.87 14.29 21.49
CA ILE A 171 -11.15 12.87 21.21
C ILE A 171 -10.03 11.97 21.72
N LEU A 172 -8.76 12.34 21.56
CA LEU A 172 -7.62 11.54 22.03
C LEU A 172 -7.53 11.50 23.56
N GLU A 173 -7.87 12.58 24.22
CA GLU A 173 -7.85 12.71 25.69
C GLU A 173 -9.13 12.22 26.36
N GLY A 174 -10.21 12.11 25.59
CA GLY A 174 -11.53 11.77 26.12
C GLY A 174 -11.67 10.34 26.58
N GLU A 175 -12.60 10.14 27.52
CA GLU A 175 -13.06 8.85 27.99
C GLU A 175 -14.47 8.57 27.45
N GLY A 176 -14.85 7.31 27.37
CA GLY A 176 -16.18 6.89 26.90
C GLY A 176 -16.24 6.50 25.43
N ASP A 177 -17.40 6.06 24.97
CA ASP A 177 -17.61 5.55 23.62
C ASP A 177 -17.70 6.68 22.60
N LEU A 178 -17.13 6.43 21.42
CA LEU A 178 -17.27 7.32 20.26
C LEU A 178 -18.62 7.07 19.58
N CYS A 179 -19.16 8.11 18.93
CA CYS A 179 -20.43 7.99 18.21
C CYS A 179 -20.34 7.01 17.04
N ASP A 180 -21.46 6.41 16.70
CA ASP A 180 -21.57 5.43 15.61
C ASP A 180 -21.06 5.96 14.28
N GLU A 181 -21.32 7.23 13.98
CA GLU A 181 -20.93 7.89 12.74
C GLU A 181 -19.39 8.03 12.63
N TRP A 182 -18.71 8.29 13.76
CA TRP A 182 -17.25 8.34 13.83
C TRP A 182 -16.63 6.98 13.48
N CYS A 183 -17.21 5.92 14.04
CA CYS A 183 -16.74 4.55 13.87
C CYS A 183 -17.25 3.87 12.59
N SER A 184 -17.88 4.63 11.67
CA SER A 184 -18.56 4.07 10.50
C SER A 184 -17.80 4.31 9.21
N SER A 185 -17.91 3.35 8.28
CA SER A 185 -17.38 3.47 6.92
C SER A 185 -18.39 3.02 5.87
N ASN A 186 -18.37 3.65 4.70
CA ASN A 186 -19.04 3.11 3.51
C ASN A 186 -18.13 2.09 2.83
N ILE A 187 -18.69 0.90 2.56
CA ILE A 187 -17.94 -0.15 1.87
C ILE A 187 -18.15 -0.04 0.37
N HIS A 188 -17.05 0.15 -0.35
CA HIS A 188 -16.96 0.05 -1.80
C HIS A 188 -16.27 -1.26 -2.19
N THR A 189 -16.71 -1.86 -3.27
CA THR A 189 -16.13 -3.11 -3.76
C THR A 189 -15.06 -2.85 -4.80
N ALA A 190 -13.86 -3.40 -4.61
CA ALA A 190 -12.80 -3.39 -5.61
C ALA A 190 -12.57 -4.81 -6.13
N PHE A 191 -12.75 -5.01 -7.44
CA PHE A 191 -12.59 -6.32 -8.07
C PHE A 191 -11.11 -6.72 -8.18
N LYS A 192 -10.77 -7.94 -7.72
CA LYS A 192 -9.41 -8.50 -7.74
C LYS A 192 -9.04 -9.20 -9.06
N GLY A 193 -10.00 -9.31 -10.00
CA GLY A 193 -9.86 -10.15 -11.19
C GLY A 193 -10.37 -11.59 -10.99
N GLY A 194 -10.52 -12.32 -12.10
CA GLY A 194 -11.05 -13.68 -12.09
C GLY A 194 -12.55 -13.72 -12.40
N ASN A 195 -13.30 -14.64 -11.77
CA ASN A 195 -14.74 -14.76 -11.98
C ASN A 195 -15.50 -13.65 -11.23
N PRO A 196 -16.25 -12.76 -11.92
CA PRO A 196 -17.01 -11.69 -11.28
C PRO A 196 -18.22 -12.17 -10.47
N ASP A 197 -18.63 -13.43 -10.64
CA ASP A 197 -19.71 -14.02 -9.84
C ASP A 197 -19.22 -14.54 -8.47
N ASP A 198 -17.90 -14.66 -8.29
CA ASP A 198 -17.30 -15.04 -7.02
C ASP A 198 -17.18 -13.82 -6.09
N ILE A 199 -17.98 -13.80 -5.04
CA ILE A 199 -18.00 -12.76 -4.00
C ILE A 199 -16.62 -12.51 -3.40
N LYS A 200 -15.79 -13.53 -3.23
CA LYS A 200 -14.44 -13.44 -2.64
C LYS A 200 -13.45 -12.68 -3.53
N ARG A 201 -13.81 -12.44 -4.79
CA ARG A 201 -13.02 -11.63 -5.73
C ARG A 201 -13.20 -10.13 -5.56
N PHE A 202 -13.97 -9.68 -4.59
CA PHE A 202 -14.18 -8.27 -4.30
C PHE A 202 -13.59 -7.90 -2.94
N ARG A 203 -12.65 -6.93 -2.94
CA ARG A 203 -12.12 -6.33 -1.70
C ARG A 203 -13.14 -5.34 -1.14
N PRO A 204 -13.43 -5.38 0.16
CA PRO A 204 -14.26 -4.36 0.81
C PRO A 204 -13.37 -3.15 1.16
N ILE A 205 -13.40 -2.11 0.34
CA ILE A 205 -12.68 -0.87 0.62
C ILE A 205 -13.55 0.04 1.48
N SER A 206 -13.05 0.41 2.65
CA SER A 206 -13.71 1.27 3.62
C SER A 206 -13.47 2.74 3.29
N VAL A 207 -14.53 3.48 3.00
CA VAL A 207 -14.48 4.92 2.78
C VAL A 207 -15.00 5.63 4.02
N LEU A 208 -14.09 6.22 4.77
CA LEU A 208 -14.36 6.98 6.00
C LEU A 208 -14.81 8.41 5.68
N PRO A 209 -15.49 9.10 6.61
CA PRO A 209 -15.66 10.55 6.55
C PRO A 209 -14.28 11.23 6.42
N ILE A 210 -14.18 12.28 5.60
CA ILE A 210 -12.87 12.89 5.29
C ILE A 210 -12.18 13.43 6.55
N LEU A 211 -12.90 14.06 7.47
CA LEU A 211 -12.28 14.55 8.70
C LEU A 211 -11.80 13.39 9.62
N VAL A 212 -12.49 12.26 9.66
CA VAL A 212 -11.98 11.05 10.35
C VAL A 212 -10.70 10.51 9.66
N ARG A 213 -10.72 10.43 8.33
CA ARG A 213 -9.56 10.00 7.55
C ARG A 213 -8.34 10.88 7.74
N ILE A 214 -8.52 12.20 7.88
CA ILE A 214 -7.41 13.13 8.15
C ILE A 214 -6.77 12.81 9.50
N MET A 215 -7.57 12.60 10.55
CA MET A 215 -7.05 12.18 11.85
C MET A 215 -6.26 10.86 11.74
N ASP A 216 -6.81 9.87 11.05
CA ASP A 216 -6.11 8.60 10.78
C ASP A 216 -4.76 8.81 10.07
N CYS A 217 -4.70 9.71 9.08
CA CYS A 217 -3.46 10.03 8.37
C CYS A 217 -2.43 10.71 9.28
N ILE A 218 -2.85 11.63 10.14
CA ILE A 218 -1.95 12.31 11.09
C ILE A 218 -1.39 11.29 12.09
N LEU A 219 -2.26 10.48 12.70
CA LEU A 219 -1.85 9.45 13.66
C LEU A 219 -0.92 8.42 13.00
N ALA A 220 -1.24 7.98 11.78
CA ALA A 220 -0.37 7.08 11.03
C ALA A 220 1.02 7.68 10.77
N SER A 221 1.09 8.99 10.45
CA SER A 221 2.36 9.68 10.24
C SER A 221 3.19 9.75 11.52
N LYS A 222 2.55 10.07 12.65
CA LYS A 222 3.20 10.14 13.96
C LYS A 222 3.68 8.77 14.42
N LEU A 223 2.84 7.73 14.31
CA LEU A 223 3.22 6.35 14.59
C LEU A 223 4.41 5.91 13.74
N HIS A 224 4.36 6.19 12.44
CA HIS A 224 5.46 5.85 11.54
C HIS A 224 6.81 6.43 12.02
N ALA A 225 6.84 7.70 12.42
CA ALA A 225 8.05 8.34 12.92
C ALA A 225 8.61 7.61 14.15
N ILE A 226 7.74 7.24 15.09
CA ILE A 226 8.10 6.51 16.31
C ILE A 226 8.60 5.10 16.00
N LEU A 227 7.91 4.38 15.12
CA LEU A 227 8.32 3.02 14.76
C LEU A 227 9.74 2.95 14.19
N ILE A 228 10.12 3.96 13.41
CA ILE A 228 11.48 4.08 12.87
C ILE A 228 12.46 4.56 13.95
N GLN A 229 12.11 5.62 14.68
CA GLN A 229 13.00 6.23 15.68
C GLN A 229 13.43 5.23 16.75
N TYR A 230 12.52 4.38 17.21
CA TYR A 230 12.79 3.41 18.28
C TYR A 230 13.01 1.98 17.79
N ASN A 231 13.17 1.78 16.48
CA ASN A 231 13.38 0.47 15.87
C ASN A 231 12.33 -0.58 16.31
N ILE A 232 11.07 -0.15 16.40
CA ILE A 232 9.96 -1.05 16.77
C ILE A 232 9.74 -2.10 15.69
N ILE A 233 9.86 -1.70 14.43
CA ILE A 233 9.74 -2.58 13.26
C ILE A 233 11.13 -2.98 12.78
N ASP A 234 11.36 -4.27 12.53
CA ASP A 234 12.56 -4.73 11.85
C ASP A 234 12.50 -4.39 10.36
N THR A 235 13.16 -3.28 9.97
CA THR A 235 13.16 -2.78 8.60
C THR A 235 13.95 -3.64 7.61
N ARG A 236 14.75 -4.61 8.10
CA ARG A 236 15.37 -5.64 7.21
C ARG A 236 14.31 -6.58 6.68
N VAL A 237 13.30 -6.88 7.51
CA VAL A 237 12.19 -7.81 7.20
C VAL A 237 11.00 -7.06 6.59
N GLN A 238 10.38 -6.12 7.34
CA GLN A 238 9.16 -5.41 6.92
C GLN A 238 9.50 -4.08 6.25
N LYS A 239 9.66 -4.10 4.94
CA LYS A 239 10.09 -2.94 4.16
C LYS A 239 8.95 -2.01 3.72
N ALA A 240 7.69 -2.37 3.97
CA ALA A 240 6.56 -1.48 3.70
C ALA A 240 6.54 -0.24 4.59
N ILE A 241 7.25 -0.26 5.72
CA ILE A 241 7.39 0.90 6.61
C ILE A 241 8.34 1.98 6.06
N LEU A 242 9.22 1.65 5.12
CA LEU A 242 10.22 2.56 4.61
C LEU A 242 9.60 3.59 3.66
N ARG A 243 9.53 4.87 4.11
CA ARG A 243 9.10 6.00 3.27
C ARG A 243 10.21 6.42 2.32
N ASN A 244 9.82 6.98 1.15
CA ASN A 244 10.72 7.50 0.12
C ASN A 244 11.78 6.48 -0.33
N SER A 245 11.78 5.31 0.23
CA SER A 245 12.62 4.23 -0.21
C SER A 245 11.83 3.36 -1.15
N SER A 246 12.56 2.68 -1.92
CA SER A 246 12.04 1.64 -2.74
C SER A 246 11.91 0.32 -1.97
N GLY A 247 11.36 0.30 -0.76
CA GLY A 247 11.21 -0.93 0.02
C GLY A 247 10.56 -2.06 -0.78
N LEU A 248 9.55 -1.72 -1.59
CA LEU A 248 9.00 -2.62 -2.60
C LEU A 248 10.06 -3.06 -3.62
N TRP A 249 10.86 -2.12 -4.12
CA TRP A 249 11.91 -2.38 -5.09
C TRP A 249 13.04 -3.21 -4.48
N GLU A 250 13.43 -2.92 -3.23
CA GLU A 250 14.42 -3.70 -2.49
C GLU A 250 14.01 -5.16 -2.33
N ASN A 251 12.76 -5.42 -1.93
CA ASN A 251 12.26 -6.78 -1.81
C ASN A 251 12.27 -7.52 -3.16
N ILE A 252 11.77 -6.88 -4.22
CA ILE A 252 11.75 -7.48 -5.55
C ILE A 252 13.18 -7.76 -6.03
N PHE A 253 14.10 -6.81 -5.83
CA PHE A 253 15.49 -6.96 -6.23
C PHE A 253 16.17 -8.11 -5.47
N ASP A 254 16.10 -8.09 -4.13
CA ASP A 254 16.84 -9.05 -3.28
C ASP A 254 16.33 -10.49 -3.49
N VAL A 255 15.00 -10.67 -3.56
CA VAL A 255 14.40 -11.98 -3.85
C VAL A 255 14.83 -12.49 -5.23
N ASN A 256 14.76 -11.63 -6.28
CA ASN A 256 15.21 -12.03 -7.62
C ASN A 256 16.70 -12.32 -7.67
N PHE A 257 17.52 -11.50 -7.00
CA PHE A 257 18.97 -11.69 -6.99
C PHE A 257 19.36 -13.02 -6.34
N LYS A 258 18.83 -13.32 -5.15
CA LYS A 258 19.07 -14.60 -4.46
C LYS A 258 18.54 -15.79 -5.26
N MET A 259 17.40 -15.62 -5.93
CA MET A 259 16.82 -16.66 -6.76
C MET A 259 17.67 -16.93 -8.01
N CYS A 260 18.14 -15.89 -8.69
CA CYS A 260 19.08 -16.05 -9.81
C CYS A 260 20.36 -16.78 -9.36
N LYS A 261 20.91 -16.41 -8.19
CA LYS A 261 22.07 -17.09 -7.61
C LYS A 261 21.83 -18.58 -7.38
N MET A 262 20.67 -18.93 -6.80
CA MET A 262 20.27 -20.33 -6.60
C MET A 262 20.22 -21.09 -7.94
N MET A 263 19.61 -20.46 -8.96
CA MET A 263 19.48 -21.10 -10.28
C MET A 263 20.83 -21.25 -11.00
N ASP A 264 21.68 -20.20 -10.97
CA ASP A 264 23.00 -20.21 -11.62
C ASP A 264 23.99 -21.19 -10.96
N ALA A 265 23.86 -21.39 -9.64
CA ALA A 265 24.69 -22.32 -8.87
C ALA A 265 24.11 -23.74 -8.83
N GLU A 266 22.97 -23.98 -9.47
CA GLU A 266 22.23 -25.26 -9.39
C GLU A 266 21.99 -25.73 -7.95
N ASP A 267 21.73 -24.73 -7.04
CA ASP A 267 21.65 -24.96 -5.60
C ASP A 267 20.30 -25.61 -5.23
N THR A 268 20.35 -26.90 -4.89
CA THR A 268 19.19 -27.67 -4.42
C THR A 268 18.93 -27.50 -2.92
N SER A 269 19.84 -26.83 -2.18
CA SER A 269 19.77 -26.71 -0.72
C SER A 269 18.81 -25.64 -0.23
N LYS A 270 18.21 -24.83 -1.11
CA LYS A 270 17.35 -23.71 -0.76
C LYS A 270 15.94 -23.86 -1.34
N ILE A 271 14.96 -23.35 -0.57
CA ILE A 271 13.56 -23.26 -0.97
C ILE A 271 13.01 -21.89 -0.59
N PHE A 272 12.27 -21.29 -1.50
CA PHE A 272 11.56 -20.02 -1.31
C PHE A 272 10.08 -20.31 -1.08
N PHE A 273 9.53 -19.86 0.05
CA PHE A 273 8.10 -19.91 0.32
C PHE A 273 7.49 -18.51 0.19
N PHE A 274 6.49 -18.37 -0.68
CA PHE A 274 5.68 -17.18 -0.87
C PHE A 274 4.38 -17.36 -0.10
N ILE A 275 4.29 -16.79 1.09
CA ILE A 275 3.22 -17.03 2.06
C ILE A 275 2.11 -16.00 1.85
N ASP A 276 0.90 -16.46 1.53
CA ASP A 276 -0.33 -15.66 1.45
C ASP A 276 -1.15 -15.85 2.73
N LEU A 277 -1.67 -14.74 3.28
CA LEU A 277 -2.53 -14.77 4.45
C LEU A 277 -3.99 -14.59 4.05
N ALA A 278 -4.86 -15.46 4.55
CA ALA A 278 -6.29 -15.38 4.27
C ALA A 278 -6.92 -14.23 5.04
N ASN A 279 -7.58 -13.29 4.33
CA ASN A 279 -8.29 -12.14 4.93
C ASN A 279 -7.46 -11.38 5.97
N ALA A 280 -6.21 -11.07 5.65
CA ALA A 280 -5.21 -10.59 6.60
C ALA A 280 -5.70 -9.40 7.45
N PHE A 281 -6.13 -8.30 6.83
CA PHE A 281 -6.67 -7.12 7.54
C PHE A 281 -7.91 -7.44 8.39
N GLY A 282 -8.79 -8.31 7.90
CA GLY A 282 -10.03 -8.68 8.61
C GLY A 282 -9.80 -9.57 9.83
N ASN A 283 -8.62 -10.15 9.97
CA ASN A 283 -8.29 -11.10 11.03
C ASN A 283 -7.48 -10.50 12.18
N VAL A 284 -7.13 -9.22 12.12
CA VAL A 284 -6.42 -8.54 13.22
C VAL A 284 -7.27 -8.58 14.48
N ASN A 285 -6.74 -9.22 15.52
CA ASN A 285 -7.42 -9.32 16.82
C ASN A 285 -7.15 -8.09 17.68
N TYR A 286 -8.20 -7.44 18.19
CA TYR A 286 -8.07 -6.21 18.97
C TYR A 286 -7.37 -6.41 20.32
N GLY A 287 -7.60 -7.55 20.98
CA GLY A 287 -6.91 -7.88 22.24
C GLY A 287 -5.42 -8.05 22.05
N THR A 288 -5.01 -8.78 21.00
CA THR A 288 -3.61 -8.92 20.61
C THR A 288 -3.00 -7.57 20.24
N MET A 289 -3.71 -6.72 19.48
CA MET A 289 -3.19 -5.40 19.12
C MET A 289 -2.98 -4.52 20.36
N LEU A 290 -3.94 -4.50 21.29
CA LEU A 290 -3.78 -3.74 22.54
C LEU A 290 -2.58 -4.24 23.33
N TYR A 291 -2.42 -5.56 23.45
CA TYR A 291 -1.24 -6.13 24.09
C TYR A 291 0.07 -5.68 23.41
N ILE A 292 0.14 -5.68 22.07
CA ILE A 292 1.32 -5.24 21.32
C ILE A 292 1.62 -3.76 21.61
N LEU A 293 0.59 -2.91 21.62
CA LEU A 293 0.77 -1.48 21.94
C LEU A 293 1.29 -1.28 23.36
N GLU A 294 0.76 -2.01 24.33
CA GLU A 294 1.22 -1.97 25.73
C GLU A 294 2.64 -2.53 25.88
N ALA A 295 2.96 -3.65 25.24
CA ALA A 295 4.25 -4.32 25.30
C ALA A 295 5.40 -3.47 24.73
N HIS A 296 5.11 -2.63 23.74
CA HIS A 296 6.07 -1.65 23.19
C HIS A 296 6.03 -0.29 23.88
N ASN A 297 5.23 -0.14 24.95
CA ASN A 297 5.05 1.10 25.70
C ASN A 297 4.53 2.28 24.84
N PHE A 298 3.54 2.01 23.97
CA PHE A 298 2.82 3.08 23.29
C PHE A 298 1.96 3.88 24.26
N SER A 299 1.64 5.13 23.90
CA SER A 299 0.82 6.02 24.73
C SER A 299 -0.46 5.36 25.23
N PRO A 300 -0.74 5.38 26.54
CA PRO A 300 -2.01 4.95 27.08
C PRO A 300 -3.21 5.67 26.44
N LYS A 301 -3.08 6.95 26.08
CA LYS A 301 -4.11 7.73 25.36
C LYS A 301 -4.38 7.14 23.98
N PHE A 302 -3.32 6.78 23.24
CA PHE A 302 -3.47 6.15 21.94
C PHE A 302 -4.09 4.75 22.06
N ALA A 303 -3.65 3.93 23.02
CA ALA A 303 -4.23 2.62 23.27
C ALA A 303 -5.73 2.71 23.67
N ALA A 304 -6.09 3.71 24.49
CA ALA A 304 -7.49 3.99 24.86
C ALA A 304 -8.31 4.43 23.64
N TYR A 305 -7.77 5.33 22.78
CA TYR A 305 -8.42 5.73 21.54
C TYR A 305 -8.59 4.51 20.61
N PHE A 306 -7.56 3.69 20.41
CA PHE A 306 -7.63 2.47 19.62
C PHE A 306 -8.78 1.56 20.11
N ARG A 307 -8.86 1.32 21.41
CA ARG A 307 -9.94 0.50 22.02
C ARG A 307 -11.31 1.09 21.70
N ARG A 308 -11.54 2.36 21.98
CA ARG A 308 -12.84 3.03 21.74
C ARG A 308 -13.25 3.02 20.27
N TYR A 309 -12.29 3.18 19.36
CA TYR A 309 -12.53 3.25 17.92
C TYR A 309 -12.78 1.85 17.34
N TYR A 310 -11.81 0.96 17.44
CA TYR A 310 -11.85 -0.33 16.73
C TYR A 310 -12.84 -1.33 17.33
N THR A 311 -13.18 -1.28 18.62
CA THR A 311 -14.22 -2.16 19.18
C THR A 311 -15.64 -1.75 18.75
N ASN A 312 -15.81 -0.55 18.20
CA ASN A 312 -17.10 0.00 17.77
C ASN A 312 -17.23 0.17 16.26
N ILE A 313 -16.20 -0.20 15.48
CA ILE A 313 -16.24 0.01 14.02
C ILE A 313 -17.37 -0.77 13.35
N CYS A 314 -18.02 -0.12 12.39
CA CYS A 314 -19.07 -0.71 11.57
C CYS A 314 -18.95 -0.28 10.10
N GLY A 315 -19.51 -1.10 9.23
CA GLY A 315 -19.56 -0.85 7.80
C GLY A 315 -20.99 -0.68 7.30
N PHE A 316 -21.15 0.13 6.27
CA PHE A 316 -22.38 0.24 5.51
C PHE A 316 -22.14 -0.23 4.07
N TYR A 317 -22.89 -1.22 3.63
CA TYR A 317 -22.93 -1.61 2.23
C TYR A 317 -24.33 -1.40 1.67
N ARG A 318 -24.47 -0.46 0.73
CA ARG A 318 -25.76 -0.10 0.14
C ARG A 318 -26.86 0.11 1.21
N ASN A 319 -26.58 0.93 2.22
CA ASN A 319 -27.46 1.29 3.34
C ASN A 319 -27.81 0.18 4.34
N ARG A 320 -27.11 -0.95 4.34
CA ARG A 320 -27.20 -1.96 5.40
C ARG A 320 -25.98 -1.90 6.28
N LYS A 321 -26.18 -1.76 7.60
CA LYS A 321 -25.16 -1.74 8.63
C LYS A 321 -24.76 -3.17 9.01
N PHE A 322 -23.45 -3.40 9.24
CA PHE A 322 -22.91 -4.59 9.88
C PHE A 322 -21.76 -4.17 10.80
N LYS A 323 -21.51 -4.93 11.86
CA LYS A 323 -20.46 -4.66 12.83
C LYS A 323 -19.22 -5.48 12.50
N TRP A 324 -18.04 -4.87 12.65
CA TRP A 324 -16.77 -5.57 12.65
C TRP A 324 -16.45 -5.99 14.09
N ASN A 325 -16.17 -7.28 14.31
CA ASN A 325 -15.76 -7.82 15.61
C ASN A 325 -14.26 -8.03 15.70
N ASN A 326 -13.58 -8.09 14.57
CA ASN A 326 -12.13 -8.10 14.37
C ASN A 326 -11.79 -7.33 13.11
N GLY A 327 -10.49 -7.07 12.92
CA GLY A 327 -9.98 -6.52 11.69
C GLY A 327 -9.88 -5.01 11.67
N LEU A 328 -9.16 -4.55 10.67
CA LEU A 328 -8.88 -3.15 10.43
C LEU A 328 -9.53 -2.70 9.13
N PHE A 329 -9.90 -1.44 9.03
CA PHE A 329 -10.49 -0.88 7.81
C PHE A 329 -9.49 -0.92 6.63
N GLN A 330 -9.83 -1.61 5.56
CA GLN A 330 -9.08 -1.52 4.30
C GLN A 330 -9.35 -0.15 3.65
N GLY A 331 -8.34 0.73 3.61
CA GLY A 331 -8.44 2.09 3.08
C GLY A 331 -8.19 3.20 4.11
N SER A 332 -7.93 2.86 5.39
CA SER A 332 -7.42 3.79 6.40
C SER A 332 -5.89 3.73 6.47
N ALA A 333 -5.23 4.87 6.52
CA ALA A 333 -3.78 4.95 6.69
C ALA A 333 -3.34 4.41 8.06
N LEU A 334 -4.13 4.66 9.10
CA LEU A 334 -3.87 4.15 10.45
C LEU A 334 -3.93 2.62 10.48
N SER A 335 -4.90 2.02 9.78
CA SER A 335 -5.03 0.56 9.66
C SER A 335 -3.79 -0.09 9.05
N LEU A 336 -3.18 0.53 8.05
CA LEU A 336 -1.97 0.00 7.43
C LEU A 336 -0.80 -0.06 8.43
N ILE A 337 -0.56 1.02 9.17
CA ILE A 337 0.52 1.07 10.17
C ILE A 337 0.29 0.06 11.29
N LEU A 338 -0.94 -0.03 11.80
CA LEU A 338 -1.32 -1.02 12.82
C LEU A 338 -1.12 -2.45 12.32
N PHE A 339 -1.47 -2.72 11.07
CA PHE A 339 -1.27 -4.03 10.47
C PHE A 339 0.21 -4.39 10.36
N ILE A 340 1.08 -3.44 9.97
CA ILE A 340 2.53 -3.63 9.92
C ILE A 340 3.07 -3.97 11.32
N ILE A 341 2.66 -3.25 12.35
CA ILE A 341 3.04 -3.54 13.74
C ILE A 341 2.63 -4.97 14.14
N TYR A 342 1.41 -5.37 13.77
CA TYR A 342 0.86 -6.67 14.09
C TYR A 342 1.65 -7.82 13.44
N ILE A 343 1.94 -7.70 12.15
CA ILE A 343 2.70 -8.72 11.41
C ILE A 343 4.16 -8.80 11.87
N ASP A 344 4.81 -7.67 12.11
CA ASP A 344 6.19 -7.64 12.61
C ASP A 344 6.30 -8.36 13.97
N PHE A 345 5.34 -8.13 14.85
CA PHE A 345 5.26 -8.83 16.13
C PHE A 345 5.12 -10.35 15.94
N ILE A 346 4.24 -10.81 15.06
CA ILE A 346 4.04 -12.24 14.76
C ILE A 346 5.33 -12.84 14.19
N LEU A 347 5.99 -12.16 13.26
CA LEU A 347 7.24 -12.64 12.66
C LEU A 347 8.36 -12.78 13.70
N LYS A 348 8.50 -11.84 14.63
CA LYS A 348 9.46 -11.95 15.73
C LYS A 348 9.19 -13.17 16.62
N HIS A 349 7.92 -13.46 16.93
CA HIS A 349 7.54 -14.68 17.65
C HIS A 349 7.86 -15.94 16.84
N MET A 350 7.54 -15.94 15.56
CA MET A 350 7.84 -17.05 14.65
C MET A 350 9.33 -17.35 14.59
N PHE A 351 10.17 -16.32 14.46
CA PHE A 351 11.63 -16.49 14.42
C PHE A 351 12.19 -17.11 15.70
N ARG A 352 11.66 -16.66 16.85
CA ARG A 352 12.00 -17.26 18.14
C ARG A 352 11.59 -18.73 18.20
N ASP A 353 10.34 -19.04 17.84
CA ASP A 353 9.79 -20.38 17.94
C ASP A 353 10.48 -21.36 16.98
N MET A 354 10.89 -20.91 15.79
CA MET A 354 11.70 -21.72 14.87
C MET A 354 13.06 -22.09 15.47
N LYS A 355 13.72 -21.16 16.16
CA LYS A 355 15.00 -21.41 16.81
C LYS A 355 14.84 -22.33 18.04
N LEU A 356 13.85 -22.08 18.87
CA LEU A 356 13.59 -22.87 20.09
C LEU A 356 13.16 -24.31 19.80
N SER A 357 12.41 -24.53 18.73
CA SER A 357 12.00 -25.86 18.29
C SER A 357 13.10 -26.64 17.55
N GLY A 358 14.23 -25.98 17.22
CA GLY A 358 15.28 -26.56 16.39
C GLY A 358 14.87 -26.73 14.91
N ALA A 359 13.77 -26.11 14.48
CA ALA A 359 13.35 -26.09 13.09
C ALA A 359 14.38 -25.37 12.19
N VAL A 360 15.07 -24.38 12.73
CA VAL A 360 16.26 -23.76 12.13
C VAL A 360 17.41 -23.79 13.13
N GLN A 361 18.65 -23.72 12.63
CA GLN A 361 19.85 -23.60 13.47
C GLN A 361 19.86 -22.22 14.15
N LEU A 362 20.51 -22.12 15.31
CA LEU A 362 20.56 -20.86 16.07
C LEU A 362 21.25 -19.73 15.29
N GLU A 363 22.24 -20.08 14.49
CA GLU A 363 23.04 -19.17 13.66
C GLU A 363 22.29 -18.74 12.38
N TYR A 364 21.18 -19.41 12.03
CA TYR A 364 20.43 -19.08 10.83
C TYR A 364 19.81 -17.70 10.96
N ASP A 365 20.19 -16.79 10.07
CA ASP A 365 19.66 -15.43 10.06
C ASP A 365 18.30 -15.38 9.34
N LEU A 366 17.23 -15.60 10.12
CA LEU A 366 15.86 -15.52 9.63
C LEU A 366 15.49 -14.12 9.14
N GLN A 367 16.06 -13.06 9.74
CA GLN A 367 15.80 -11.70 9.32
C GLN A 367 16.37 -11.41 7.93
N GLU A 368 17.57 -11.91 7.63
CA GLU A 368 18.22 -11.77 6.32
C GLU A 368 17.51 -12.59 5.23
N ASN A 369 16.78 -13.63 5.62
CA ASN A 369 16.13 -14.56 4.70
C ASN A 369 14.59 -14.47 4.73
N THR A 370 14.04 -13.40 5.30
CA THR A 370 12.61 -13.13 5.30
C THR A 370 12.33 -11.73 4.74
N TYR A 371 11.41 -11.65 3.82
CA TYR A 371 10.99 -10.44 3.13
C TYR A 371 9.50 -10.25 3.33
N ALA A 372 9.11 -9.18 4.01
CA ALA A 372 7.72 -8.81 4.18
C ALA A 372 7.44 -7.44 3.55
N PHE A 373 6.32 -7.34 2.87
CA PHE A 373 5.75 -6.09 2.39
C PHE A 373 4.25 -6.09 2.67
N VAL A 374 3.87 -5.52 3.80
CA VAL A 374 2.55 -5.62 4.41
C VAL A 374 2.23 -7.09 4.75
N ASP A 375 1.37 -7.76 3.99
CA ASP A 375 0.95 -9.16 4.12
C ASP A 375 1.62 -10.12 3.13
N ASP A 376 2.32 -9.60 2.12
CA ASP A 376 3.12 -10.40 1.21
C ASP A 376 4.45 -10.79 1.89
N ILE A 377 4.63 -12.07 2.19
CA ILE A 377 5.79 -12.59 2.93
C ILE A 377 6.52 -13.62 2.09
N VAL A 378 7.84 -13.48 1.98
CA VAL A 378 8.72 -14.51 1.40
C VAL A 378 9.72 -14.95 2.45
N MET A 379 9.87 -16.27 2.61
CA MET A 379 10.90 -16.87 3.45
C MET A 379 11.78 -17.77 2.61
N ILE A 380 13.09 -17.57 2.70
CA ILE A 380 14.09 -18.46 2.10
C ILE A 380 14.58 -19.37 3.21
N LEU A 381 14.41 -20.67 3.05
CA LEU A 381 14.73 -21.68 4.04
C LEU A 381 15.68 -22.73 3.43
N ASP A 382 16.33 -23.50 4.28
CA ASP A 382 17.07 -24.66 3.81
C ASP A 382 16.09 -25.74 3.31
N ASN A 383 16.43 -26.41 2.23
CA ASN A 383 15.62 -27.48 1.66
C ASN A 383 16.09 -28.83 2.22
N ASP A 384 15.60 -29.20 3.38
CA ASP A 384 15.96 -30.41 4.12
C ASP A 384 14.73 -31.06 4.78
N GLU A 385 14.94 -32.15 5.53
CA GLU A 385 13.90 -32.90 6.24
C GLU A 385 13.14 -32.08 7.30
N LYS A 386 13.63 -30.90 7.69
CA LYS A 386 12.97 -30.02 8.68
C LYS A 386 11.93 -29.09 8.05
N ASN A 387 11.74 -29.11 6.74
CA ASN A 387 10.78 -28.20 6.08
C ASN A 387 9.36 -28.35 6.63
N GLU A 388 8.94 -29.57 6.93
CA GLU A 388 7.62 -29.81 7.54
C GLU A 388 7.52 -29.14 8.91
N ALA A 389 8.52 -29.30 9.77
CA ALA A 389 8.55 -28.66 11.10
C ALA A 389 8.55 -27.11 10.99
N ARG A 390 9.26 -26.54 9.99
CA ARG A 390 9.24 -25.10 9.72
C ARG A 390 7.85 -24.62 9.34
N MET A 391 7.19 -25.32 8.42
CA MET A 391 5.83 -24.95 7.99
C MET A 391 4.81 -25.13 9.10
N GLU A 392 4.99 -26.12 9.98
CA GLU A 392 4.16 -26.28 11.18
C GLU A 392 4.30 -25.08 12.12
N VAL A 393 5.54 -24.64 12.40
CA VAL A 393 5.80 -23.45 13.23
C VAL A 393 5.18 -22.20 12.58
N ILE A 394 5.33 -22.01 11.26
CA ILE A 394 4.73 -20.88 10.53
C ILE A 394 3.21 -20.87 10.73
N ASN A 395 2.54 -21.97 10.40
CA ASN A 395 1.10 -22.08 10.48
C ASN A 395 0.59 -21.85 11.91
N ARG A 396 1.19 -22.56 12.89
CA ARG A 396 0.83 -22.46 14.29
C ARG A 396 1.00 -21.04 14.85
N THR A 397 2.11 -20.37 14.50
CA THR A 397 2.36 -19.02 15.01
C THR A 397 1.31 -18.05 14.47
N PHE A 398 0.98 -18.11 13.16
CA PHE A 398 -0.09 -17.27 12.62
C PHE A 398 -1.44 -17.58 13.27
N GLU A 399 -1.80 -18.85 13.46
CA GLU A 399 -3.07 -19.27 14.06
C GLU A 399 -3.23 -18.79 15.51
N VAL A 400 -2.16 -18.83 16.31
CA VAL A 400 -2.16 -18.33 17.70
C VAL A 400 -2.59 -16.86 17.76
N TYR A 401 -2.21 -16.07 16.78
CA TYR A 401 -2.55 -14.64 16.68
C TYR A 401 -3.76 -14.36 15.78
N GLY A 402 -4.58 -15.37 15.47
CA GLY A 402 -5.82 -15.20 14.71
C GLY A 402 -5.63 -15.03 13.21
N MET A 403 -4.42 -15.25 12.69
CA MET A 403 -4.15 -15.25 11.25
C MET A 403 -4.19 -16.67 10.69
N LYS A 404 -4.38 -16.80 9.39
CA LYS A 404 -4.36 -18.11 8.73
C LYS A 404 -3.58 -18.05 7.43
N VAL A 405 -2.63 -18.95 7.28
CA VAL A 405 -1.95 -19.18 6.01
C VAL A 405 -2.94 -19.78 5.01
N ASN A 406 -2.97 -19.24 3.82
CA ASN A 406 -3.79 -19.72 2.71
C ASN A 406 -2.97 -20.70 1.86
N SER A 407 -3.07 -21.99 2.12
CA SER A 407 -2.29 -23.01 1.42
C SER A 407 -2.53 -23.04 -0.10
N GLU A 408 -3.76 -22.71 -0.55
CA GLU A 408 -4.08 -22.65 -1.99
C GLU A 408 -3.35 -21.53 -2.74
N LYS A 409 -2.90 -20.47 -2.01
CA LYS A 409 -2.21 -19.31 -2.57
C LYS A 409 -0.79 -19.14 -2.06
N THR A 410 -0.37 -19.98 -1.14
CA THR A 410 1.02 -20.08 -0.72
C THR A 410 1.76 -20.96 -1.70
N TYR A 411 2.81 -20.43 -2.31
CA TYR A 411 3.59 -21.12 -3.32
C TYR A 411 5.03 -21.31 -2.86
N PHE A 412 5.72 -22.28 -3.49
CA PHE A 412 7.15 -22.43 -3.30
C PHE A 412 7.91 -22.35 -4.63
N MET A 413 9.21 -22.07 -4.56
CA MET A 413 10.18 -22.20 -5.65
C MET A 413 11.47 -22.81 -5.12
N MET A 414 12.07 -23.70 -5.92
CA MET A 414 13.36 -24.33 -5.69
C MET A 414 14.01 -24.66 -7.04
N TYR A 415 15.30 -25.01 -7.03
CA TYR A 415 16.04 -25.32 -8.26
C TYR A 415 15.40 -26.48 -9.03
N ASP A 416 15.08 -27.59 -8.34
CA ASP A 416 14.45 -28.74 -8.98
C ASP A 416 13.05 -28.40 -9.49
N GLN A 417 12.93 -28.22 -10.81
CA GLN A 417 11.69 -27.86 -11.49
C GLN A 417 10.72 -29.04 -11.69
N THR A 418 11.14 -30.27 -11.42
CA THR A 418 10.28 -31.47 -11.57
C THR A 418 9.24 -31.56 -10.44
N ILE A 419 9.53 -31.00 -9.28
CA ILE A 419 8.64 -31.01 -8.11
C ILE A 419 7.57 -29.93 -8.30
N GLN A 420 6.31 -30.34 -8.51
CA GLN A 420 5.20 -29.43 -8.77
C GLN A 420 4.35 -29.12 -7.52
N SER A 421 4.34 -30.04 -6.54
CA SER A 421 3.70 -29.80 -5.24
C SER A 421 4.47 -30.49 -4.11
N ILE A 422 4.33 -29.95 -2.90
CA ILE A 422 4.87 -30.53 -1.67
C ILE A 422 3.69 -30.72 -0.72
N GLN A 423 3.50 -31.95 -0.26
CA GLN A 423 2.46 -32.28 0.72
C GLN A 423 3.12 -32.67 2.04
N TYR A 424 2.68 -32.06 3.14
CA TYR A 424 3.12 -32.38 4.49
C TYR A 424 2.09 -33.24 5.24
N SER A 425 2.49 -33.85 6.34
CA SER A 425 1.68 -34.80 7.13
C SER A 425 0.39 -34.20 7.67
N ASN A 426 0.35 -32.88 7.86
CA ASN A 426 -0.85 -32.11 8.24
C ASN A 426 -1.89 -31.97 7.10
N ARG A 427 -1.70 -32.62 5.97
CA ARG A 427 -2.50 -32.58 4.75
C ARG A 427 -2.51 -31.21 4.05
N MET A 428 -1.64 -30.29 4.43
CA MET A 428 -1.48 -29.07 3.65
C MET A 428 -0.61 -29.35 2.43
N GLU A 429 -1.11 -28.96 1.27
CA GLU A 429 -0.39 -29.04 0.00
C GLU A 429 -0.04 -27.64 -0.47
N TYR A 430 1.20 -27.46 -0.85
CA TYR A 430 1.73 -26.24 -1.42
C TYR A 430 2.16 -26.48 -2.86
N ASN A 431 1.71 -25.60 -3.74
CA ASN A 431 2.01 -25.72 -5.16
C ASN A 431 3.26 -24.94 -5.53
N ARG A 432 3.94 -25.41 -6.58
CA ARG A 432 5.04 -24.66 -7.18
C ARG A 432 4.49 -23.37 -7.80
N ALA A 433 5.21 -22.26 -7.64
CA ALA A 433 4.91 -21.03 -8.36
C ALA A 433 5.13 -21.24 -9.87
N GLY A 434 4.09 -20.98 -10.67
CA GLY A 434 4.16 -21.12 -12.13
C GLY A 434 4.85 -19.92 -12.81
N ASN A 435 5.05 -20.03 -14.13
CA ASN A 435 5.73 -19.03 -14.95
C ASN A 435 5.02 -17.67 -14.96
N ASP A 436 3.73 -17.62 -14.63
CA ASP A 436 2.93 -16.41 -14.53
C ASP A 436 2.87 -15.81 -13.11
N PHE A 437 3.63 -16.40 -12.17
CA PHE A 437 3.66 -15.96 -10.79
C PHE A 437 4.23 -14.53 -10.66
N LEU A 438 3.54 -13.71 -9.88
CA LEU A 438 3.90 -12.33 -9.61
C LEU A 438 4.19 -12.14 -8.13
N TYR A 439 5.41 -11.73 -7.82
CA TYR A 439 5.77 -11.23 -6.49
C TYR A 439 5.74 -9.71 -6.50
N LEU A 440 4.93 -9.11 -5.63
CA LEU A 440 4.74 -7.66 -5.56
C LEU A 440 4.45 -7.00 -6.93
N GLY A 441 3.67 -7.70 -7.77
CA GLY A 441 3.29 -7.23 -9.09
C GLY A 441 4.37 -7.29 -10.16
N GLN A 442 5.48 -7.99 -9.88
CA GLN A 442 6.57 -8.24 -10.83
C GLN A 442 6.80 -9.74 -11.00
N HIS A 443 7.15 -10.16 -12.20
CA HIS A 443 7.59 -11.54 -12.45
C HIS A 443 8.96 -11.77 -11.82
N LEU A 444 9.18 -13.01 -11.36
CA LEU A 444 10.48 -13.48 -10.88
C LEU A 444 11.32 -14.01 -12.05
N PHE A 445 12.61 -13.72 -12.05
CA PHE A 445 13.50 -14.03 -13.20
C PHE A 445 13.90 -15.50 -13.35
N VAL A 446 13.24 -16.41 -12.67
CA VAL A 446 13.47 -17.86 -12.79
C VAL A 446 13.16 -18.38 -14.19
N TYR A 447 12.16 -17.80 -14.84
CA TYR A 447 11.69 -18.18 -16.18
C TYR A 447 11.90 -17.03 -17.17
N GLU A 448 13.16 -16.60 -17.34
CA GLU A 448 13.49 -15.37 -18.11
C GLU A 448 12.84 -15.31 -19.49
N ASN A 449 12.93 -16.38 -20.28
CA ASN A 449 12.38 -16.38 -21.63
C ASN A 449 10.86 -16.20 -21.66
N ASP A 450 10.14 -16.84 -20.75
CA ASP A 450 8.68 -16.76 -20.65
C ASP A 450 8.25 -15.39 -20.13
N ILE A 451 9.02 -14.83 -19.17
CA ILE A 451 8.77 -13.50 -18.61
C ILE A 451 8.89 -12.43 -19.68
N PHE A 452 10.00 -12.44 -20.41
CA PHE A 452 10.23 -11.45 -21.46
C PHE A 452 9.23 -11.58 -22.60
N SER A 453 8.85 -12.80 -22.98
CA SER A 453 7.79 -13.03 -23.96
C SER A 453 6.45 -12.45 -23.50
N ASN A 454 6.06 -12.68 -22.25
CA ASN A 454 4.83 -12.12 -21.68
C ASN A 454 4.88 -10.58 -21.56
N ILE A 455 6.02 -10.02 -21.16
CA ILE A 455 6.21 -8.56 -21.07
C ILE A 455 6.11 -7.95 -22.46
N MET A 456 6.80 -8.53 -23.45
CA MET A 456 6.79 -8.05 -24.83
C MET A 456 5.40 -8.11 -25.45
N GLU A 457 4.66 -9.21 -25.27
CA GLU A 457 3.28 -9.35 -25.76
C GLU A 457 2.35 -8.30 -25.14
N ASN A 458 2.38 -8.17 -23.82
CA ASN A 458 1.55 -7.20 -23.11
C ASN A 458 1.90 -5.76 -23.49
N MET A 459 3.19 -5.47 -23.63
CA MET A 459 3.67 -4.14 -24.03
C MET A 459 3.28 -3.82 -25.46
N LEU A 460 3.51 -4.75 -26.41
CA LEU A 460 3.13 -4.58 -27.81
C LEU A 460 1.62 -4.32 -27.94
N ARG A 461 0.81 -5.14 -27.29
CA ARG A 461 -0.65 -4.97 -27.23
C ARG A 461 -1.07 -3.58 -26.72
N CYS A 462 -0.40 -3.08 -25.70
CA CYS A 462 -0.70 -1.75 -25.14
C CYS A 462 -0.24 -0.63 -26.08
N LEU A 463 0.97 -0.73 -26.66
CA LEU A 463 1.52 0.25 -27.59
C LEU A 463 0.66 0.34 -28.85
N GLU A 464 0.23 -0.79 -29.42
CA GLU A 464 -0.71 -0.83 -30.56
C GLU A 464 -2.04 -0.17 -30.22
N LYS A 465 -2.61 -0.45 -29.04
CA LYS A 465 -3.85 0.20 -28.60
C LYS A 465 -3.69 1.72 -28.52
N ILE A 466 -2.58 2.21 -27.95
CA ILE A 466 -2.29 3.65 -27.88
C ILE A 466 -2.11 4.23 -29.30
N ASP A 467 -1.40 3.54 -30.16
CA ASP A 467 -1.13 4.00 -31.52
C ASP A 467 -2.40 4.18 -32.35
N ARG A 468 -3.38 3.26 -32.19
CA ARG A 468 -4.69 3.33 -32.87
C ARG A 468 -5.61 4.44 -32.36
N LEU A 469 -5.29 5.07 -31.20
CA LEU A 469 -6.12 6.16 -30.70
C LEU A 469 -5.93 7.42 -31.58
N THR A 470 -7.05 8.09 -31.87
CA THR A 470 -7.07 9.38 -32.60
C THR A 470 -6.68 10.54 -31.67
N LEU A 471 -5.50 10.46 -31.07
CA LEU A 471 -4.98 11.42 -30.10
C LEU A 471 -3.72 12.09 -30.65
N SER A 472 -3.42 13.30 -30.19
CA SER A 472 -2.13 13.95 -30.46
C SER A 472 -0.97 13.11 -29.92
N HIS A 473 0.21 13.25 -30.52
CA HIS A 473 1.41 12.51 -30.10
C HIS A 473 1.74 12.75 -28.62
N GLY A 474 1.64 14.00 -28.13
CA GLY A 474 1.88 14.34 -26.73
C GLY A 474 0.96 13.56 -25.77
N ILE A 475 -0.34 13.43 -26.10
CA ILE A 475 -1.27 12.63 -25.27
C ILE A 475 -0.93 11.13 -25.34
N LYS A 476 -0.54 10.61 -26.52
CA LYS A 476 -0.10 9.20 -26.64
C LYS A 476 1.12 8.91 -25.77
N ILE A 477 2.09 9.82 -25.76
CA ILE A 477 3.29 9.75 -24.93
C ILE A 477 2.90 9.76 -23.43
N TYR A 478 2.00 10.65 -23.02
CA TYR A 478 1.51 10.69 -21.66
C TYR A 478 0.81 9.39 -21.25
N VAL A 479 -0.05 8.82 -22.10
CA VAL A 479 -0.70 7.52 -21.85
C VAL A 479 0.33 6.41 -21.73
N TYR A 480 1.38 6.42 -22.57
CA TYR A 480 2.49 5.47 -22.47
C TYR A 480 3.18 5.55 -21.11
N TYR A 481 3.60 6.74 -20.68
CA TYR A 481 4.27 6.92 -19.39
C TYR A 481 3.38 6.49 -18.22
N SER A 482 2.12 6.88 -18.22
CA SER A 482 1.20 6.60 -17.10
C SER A 482 0.71 5.13 -17.03
N LYS A 483 0.70 4.38 -18.16
CA LYS A 483 0.12 3.03 -18.21
C LYS A 483 1.14 1.92 -18.45
N ILE A 484 2.24 2.21 -19.11
CA ILE A 484 3.22 1.19 -19.53
C ILE A 484 4.56 1.41 -18.84
N PHE A 485 5.11 2.60 -18.97
CA PHE A 485 6.48 2.91 -18.58
C PHE A 485 6.82 2.54 -17.15
N LEU A 486 6.01 2.96 -16.18
CA LEU A 486 6.25 2.68 -14.77
C LEU A 486 6.27 1.19 -14.43
N ARG A 487 5.60 0.35 -15.23
CA ARG A 487 5.55 -1.11 -15.02
C ARG A 487 6.77 -1.82 -15.57
N ILE A 488 7.28 -1.38 -16.73
CA ILE A 488 8.48 -1.97 -17.34
C ILE A 488 9.78 -1.43 -16.74
N THR A 489 9.78 -0.19 -16.28
CA THR A 489 10.99 0.45 -15.72
C THR A 489 11.62 -0.39 -14.62
N ARG A 490 10.84 -0.92 -13.68
CA ARG A 490 11.36 -1.75 -12.59
C ARG A 490 11.98 -3.05 -13.09
N VAL A 491 11.34 -3.70 -14.04
CA VAL A 491 11.85 -4.95 -14.63
C VAL A 491 13.19 -4.69 -15.32
N ILE A 492 13.25 -3.61 -16.13
CA ILE A 492 14.48 -3.22 -16.84
C ILE A 492 15.58 -2.85 -15.84
N GLU A 493 15.31 -2.02 -14.85
CA GLU A 493 16.29 -1.62 -13.83
C GLU A 493 16.88 -2.84 -13.12
N ILE A 494 16.04 -3.74 -12.62
CA ILE A 494 16.46 -4.90 -11.83
C ILE A 494 17.21 -5.91 -12.70
N HIS A 495 16.66 -6.22 -13.87
CA HIS A 495 17.29 -7.18 -14.76
C HIS A 495 18.64 -6.68 -15.30
N TYR A 496 18.71 -5.39 -15.67
CA TYR A 496 19.96 -4.77 -16.14
C TYR A 496 21.07 -4.89 -15.10
N ILE A 497 20.75 -4.72 -13.82
CA ILE A 497 21.71 -4.82 -12.73
C ILE A 497 22.16 -6.27 -12.51
N ILE A 498 21.22 -7.22 -12.52
CA ILE A 498 21.52 -8.63 -12.22
C ILE A 498 22.21 -9.31 -13.41
N ARG A 499 21.78 -9.06 -14.64
CA ARG A 499 22.20 -9.78 -15.84
C ARG A 499 22.93 -8.92 -16.88
N GLY A 500 23.05 -7.63 -16.67
CA GLY A 500 23.65 -6.71 -17.65
C GLY A 500 22.76 -6.48 -18.87
N ASN A 501 23.38 -6.12 -19.99
CA ASN A 501 22.68 -5.77 -21.23
C ASN A 501 22.32 -7.01 -22.07
N HIS A 502 21.31 -7.73 -21.65
CA HIS A 502 20.87 -8.98 -22.29
C HIS A 502 20.03 -8.72 -23.55
N VAL A 503 20.04 -9.68 -24.50
CA VAL A 503 19.30 -9.61 -25.78
C VAL A 503 17.81 -9.27 -25.60
N ASN A 504 17.17 -9.84 -24.58
CA ASN A 504 15.75 -9.61 -24.29
C ASN A 504 15.45 -8.16 -23.93
N ILE A 505 16.34 -7.49 -23.18
CA ILE A 505 16.22 -6.05 -22.87
C ILE A 505 16.36 -5.23 -24.14
N GLN A 506 17.32 -5.56 -24.99
CA GLN A 506 17.49 -4.84 -26.26
C GLN A 506 16.24 -4.93 -27.14
N GLN A 507 15.56 -6.08 -27.20
CA GLN A 507 14.31 -6.23 -27.95
C GLN A 507 13.18 -5.36 -27.38
N ILE A 508 13.03 -5.30 -26.05
CA ILE A 508 12.06 -4.41 -25.39
C ILE A 508 12.35 -2.94 -25.75
N ILE A 509 13.62 -2.56 -25.68
CA ILE A 509 14.10 -1.22 -26.02
C ILE A 509 13.78 -0.88 -27.47
N GLN A 510 14.09 -1.76 -28.41
CA GLN A 510 13.80 -1.55 -29.84
C GLN A 510 12.30 -1.37 -30.09
N MET A 511 11.46 -2.15 -29.44
CA MET A 511 9.99 -2.02 -29.53
C MET A 511 9.52 -0.67 -29.01
N ILE A 512 9.98 -0.23 -27.85
CA ILE A 512 9.64 1.08 -27.27
C ILE A 512 10.10 2.19 -28.22
N THR A 513 11.36 2.14 -28.66
CA THR A 513 11.95 3.14 -29.57
C THR A 513 11.13 3.26 -30.83
N HIS A 514 10.72 2.16 -31.44
CA HIS A 514 9.88 2.16 -32.65
C HIS A 514 8.61 3.01 -32.48
N TYR A 515 7.83 2.80 -31.41
CA TYR A 515 6.58 3.53 -31.19
C TYR A 515 6.82 4.98 -30.77
N LEU A 516 7.81 5.25 -29.92
CA LEU A 516 8.10 6.60 -29.48
C LEU A 516 8.64 7.47 -30.63
N THR A 517 9.47 6.90 -31.51
CA THR A 517 9.92 7.59 -32.74
C THR A 517 8.74 7.89 -33.66
N LYS A 518 7.81 6.94 -33.82
CA LYS A 518 6.56 7.16 -34.56
C LYS A 518 5.71 8.29 -33.97
N TRP A 519 5.82 8.55 -32.67
CA TRP A 519 5.15 9.65 -31.97
C TRP A 519 6.05 10.89 -31.81
N ASN A 520 7.09 11.03 -32.65
CA ASN A 520 8.02 12.14 -32.74
C ASN A 520 8.96 12.32 -31.52
N ILE A 521 9.32 11.25 -30.80
CA ILE A 521 10.40 11.30 -29.82
C ILE A 521 11.73 10.94 -30.50
N PRO A 522 12.79 11.75 -30.37
CA PRO A 522 14.09 11.46 -30.96
C PRO A 522 14.73 10.18 -30.40
N GLU A 523 15.37 9.37 -31.27
CA GLU A 523 16.06 8.13 -30.85
C GLU A 523 17.18 8.39 -29.84
N ALA A 524 17.91 9.50 -29.99
CA ALA A 524 18.97 9.90 -29.06
C ALA A 524 18.45 10.07 -27.61
N PHE A 525 17.24 10.54 -27.46
CA PHE A 525 16.58 10.64 -26.15
C PHE A 525 16.39 9.27 -25.49
N MET A 526 16.00 8.26 -26.28
CA MET A 526 15.78 6.92 -25.75
C MET A 526 17.07 6.27 -25.27
N LYS A 527 18.19 6.46 -25.97
CA LYS A 527 19.49 5.93 -25.55
C LYS A 527 19.91 6.50 -24.20
N LYS A 528 19.83 7.80 -24.01
CA LYS A 528 20.11 8.47 -22.72
C LYS A 528 19.19 7.98 -21.61
N HIS A 529 17.91 7.78 -21.94
CA HIS A 529 16.92 7.31 -20.96
C HIS A 529 17.24 5.91 -20.43
N LEU A 530 17.79 5.04 -21.26
CA LEU A 530 18.17 3.67 -20.88
C LEU A 530 19.44 3.62 -20.04
N GLU A 531 20.43 4.44 -20.42
CA GLU A 531 21.64 4.64 -19.62
C GLU A 531 21.27 5.16 -18.23
N TYR A 532 20.33 6.10 -18.16
CA TYR A 532 19.77 6.61 -16.91
C TYR A 532 19.09 5.53 -16.06
N LEU A 533 18.29 4.64 -16.64
CA LEU A 533 17.64 3.56 -15.89
C LEU A 533 18.65 2.62 -15.22
N GLY A 534 19.73 2.27 -15.93
CA GLY A 534 20.81 1.45 -15.39
C GLY A 534 21.52 2.12 -14.21
N GLN A 535 21.92 3.39 -14.37
CA GLN A 535 22.57 4.18 -13.32
C GLN A 535 21.65 4.37 -12.10
N LYS A 536 20.36 4.65 -12.34
CA LYS A 536 19.38 4.80 -11.27
C LYS A 536 19.18 3.54 -10.43
N GLY A 537 19.22 2.37 -11.07
CA GLY A 537 19.17 1.10 -10.36
C GLY A 537 20.39 0.91 -9.45
N GLY A 538 21.62 1.17 -9.95
CA GLY A 538 22.84 1.14 -9.16
C GLY A 538 22.81 2.12 -7.97
N ALA A 539 22.33 3.35 -8.20
CA ALA A 539 22.17 4.34 -7.13
C ALA A 539 21.16 3.91 -6.05
N LYS A 540 20.10 3.18 -6.41
CA LYS A 540 19.15 2.61 -5.42
C LYS A 540 19.84 1.58 -4.52
N ILE A 541 20.68 0.71 -5.09
CA ILE A 541 21.45 -0.27 -4.31
C ILE A 541 22.41 0.45 -3.37
N ALA A 542 23.16 1.42 -3.88
CA ALA A 542 24.14 2.16 -3.09
C ALA A 542 23.51 2.96 -1.93
N LYS A 543 22.29 3.47 -2.11
CA LYS A 543 21.52 4.21 -1.08
C LYS A 543 20.80 3.30 -0.08
N SER A 544 20.59 2.03 -0.41
CA SER A 544 19.92 1.08 0.49
C SER A 544 20.91 0.44 1.47
N PRO A 545 20.75 0.62 2.79
CA PRO A 545 21.60 -0.06 3.77
C PRO A 545 21.57 -1.59 3.63
N ASN A 546 20.42 -2.14 3.24
CA ASN A 546 20.23 -3.58 3.11
C ASN A 546 20.87 -4.18 1.86
N LEU A 547 20.98 -3.40 0.78
CA LEU A 547 21.46 -3.87 -0.52
C LEU A 547 22.92 -3.50 -0.80
N ARG A 548 23.48 -2.55 -0.06
CA ARG A 548 24.87 -2.06 -0.27
C ARG A 548 25.91 -3.20 -0.25
N LYS A 549 25.66 -4.27 0.50
CA LYS A 549 26.51 -5.46 0.55
C LYS A 549 26.72 -6.13 -0.81
N TYR A 550 25.84 -5.92 -1.77
CA TYR A 550 25.94 -6.48 -3.13
C TYR A 550 26.74 -5.60 -4.11
N MET A 551 27.13 -4.37 -3.73
CA MET A 551 27.86 -3.46 -4.62
C MET A 551 29.15 -4.07 -5.20
N PRO A 552 30.03 -4.74 -4.39
CA PRO A 552 31.24 -5.34 -4.94
C PRO A 552 30.95 -6.42 -5.99
N GLU A 553 29.96 -7.26 -5.74
CA GLU A 553 29.60 -8.37 -6.62
C GLU A 553 28.97 -7.87 -7.94
N LEU A 554 28.21 -6.79 -7.87
CA LEU A 554 27.55 -6.15 -9.01
C LEU A 554 28.42 -5.12 -9.73
N ASN A 555 29.68 -4.96 -9.30
CA ASN A 555 30.63 -3.96 -9.84
C ASN A 555 30.06 -2.53 -9.82
N ILE A 556 29.30 -2.16 -8.78
CA ILE A 556 28.74 -0.82 -8.61
C ILE A 556 29.78 0.03 -7.87
N PRO A 557 30.26 1.13 -8.48
CA PRO A 557 31.29 1.97 -7.85
C PRO A 557 30.72 2.76 -6.67
N GLU A 558 31.50 2.94 -5.60
CA GLU A 558 31.10 3.72 -4.43
C GLU A 558 30.84 5.21 -4.77
N SER A 559 31.49 5.73 -5.80
CA SER A 559 31.29 7.12 -6.26
C SER A 559 29.84 7.42 -6.66
N ILE A 560 29.04 6.41 -6.97
CA ILE A 560 27.61 6.59 -7.32
C ILE A 560 26.76 7.08 -6.12
N ILE A 561 27.27 6.97 -4.89
CA ILE A 561 26.60 7.45 -3.66
C ILE A 561 26.57 8.98 -3.62
N ASP A 562 27.67 9.62 -4.09
CA ASP A 562 27.88 11.07 -4.03
C ASP A 562 27.33 11.80 -5.24
N ASP A 563 26.85 11.08 -6.24
CA ASP A 563 26.32 11.65 -7.47
C ASP A 563 24.99 12.36 -7.19
N LYS A 564 25.08 13.66 -6.90
CA LYS A 564 23.92 14.58 -6.76
C LYS A 564 23.12 14.72 -8.06
N ALA A 565 23.63 14.17 -9.14
CA ALA A 565 23.30 14.55 -10.51
C ALA A 565 22.35 13.60 -11.23
N LEU A 566 21.61 12.75 -10.54
CA LEU A 566 20.58 11.92 -11.20
C LEU A 566 19.17 12.45 -10.94
N GLU A 567 19.01 13.78 -10.88
CA GLU A 567 17.70 14.37 -11.05
C GLU A 567 17.34 14.36 -12.55
N TYR A 568 16.12 13.97 -12.85
CA TYR A 568 15.60 13.90 -14.21
C TYR A 568 15.74 15.24 -14.96
N GLU A 569 15.73 16.37 -14.23
CA GLU A 569 15.92 17.73 -14.72
C GLU A 569 17.34 17.97 -15.28
N ASP A 570 18.37 17.32 -14.72
CA ASP A 570 19.76 17.49 -15.19
C ASP A 570 20.04 16.74 -16.49
N ILE A 571 19.27 15.70 -16.78
CA ILE A 571 19.43 14.92 -18.02
C ILE A 571 18.55 15.47 -19.15
N PHE A 572 17.41 16.06 -18.83
CA PHE A 572 16.37 16.46 -19.77
C PHE A 572 16.03 17.95 -19.72
N GLY A 573 16.50 18.71 -18.69
CA GLY A 573 16.27 20.14 -18.54
C GLY A 573 17.39 20.95 -19.16
N GLN A 574 17.13 21.75 -20.15
CA GLN A 574 17.74 22.97 -20.62
C GLN A 574 18.03 23.06 -22.12
N SER A 575 17.77 22.08 -22.95
CA SER A 575 18.11 22.26 -24.38
C SER A 575 17.16 21.57 -25.36
N THR A 576 15.90 22.00 -25.42
CA THR A 576 15.12 21.84 -26.66
C THR A 576 14.13 22.98 -26.81
N PRO A 577 14.46 24.00 -27.64
CA PRO A 577 13.61 25.17 -27.86
C PRO A 577 12.27 24.90 -28.58
N GLU A 578 12.05 23.69 -29.10
CA GLU A 578 10.84 23.36 -29.88
C GLU A 578 9.75 22.65 -29.08
N TYR A 579 9.98 22.32 -27.81
CA TYR A 579 9.02 21.61 -26.96
C TYR A 579 8.32 22.49 -25.91
N GLU A 580 8.61 23.80 -25.90
CA GLU A 580 8.03 24.76 -24.94
C GLU A 580 6.50 24.84 -24.96
N SER A 581 5.83 24.38 -26.00
CA SER A 581 4.36 24.42 -26.11
C SER A 581 3.64 23.17 -25.65
N VAL A 582 4.36 22.06 -25.38
CA VAL A 582 3.75 20.79 -24.91
C VAL A 582 3.92 20.60 -23.40
N ASP A 583 4.50 21.47 -22.76
CA ASP A 583 5.37 21.40 -21.95
C ASP A 583 5.53 21.68 -20.46
N GLU A 584 5.29 22.71 -19.87
CA GLU A 584 5.16 22.94 -18.43
C GLU A 584 4.16 22.01 -17.75
N ASN A 585 3.10 21.62 -18.44
CA ASN A 585 2.11 20.69 -17.90
C ASN A 585 2.60 19.24 -17.93
N LEU A 586 3.41 18.83 -18.91
CA LEU A 586 3.98 17.48 -18.96
C LEU A 586 5.10 17.32 -17.92
N GLN A 587 5.96 18.34 -17.79
CA GLN A 587 7.01 18.38 -16.76
C GLN A 587 6.41 18.41 -15.35
N TYR A 588 5.39 19.23 -15.12
CA TYR A 588 4.67 19.29 -13.87
C TYR A 588 3.98 17.96 -13.54
N LEU A 589 3.39 17.28 -14.52
CA LEU A 589 2.77 15.97 -14.35
C LEU A 589 3.81 14.87 -14.09
N MET A 590 4.94 14.90 -14.76
CA MET A 590 6.03 13.93 -14.55
C MET A 590 6.72 14.11 -13.20
N LYS A 591 6.82 15.33 -12.70
CA LYS A 591 7.38 15.66 -11.39
C LYS A 591 6.46 15.23 -10.25
N ASN A 592 5.15 15.46 -10.39
CA ASN A 592 4.16 15.16 -9.36
C ASN A 592 3.70 13.69 -9.37
N GLU A 593 3.76 12.95 -10.48
CA GLU A 593 3.42 11.53 -10.52
C GLU A 593 4.38 10.64 -9.72
N ARG A 594 5.61 11.08 -9.44
CA ARG A 594 6.51 10.38 -8.53
C ARG A 594 5.96 10.34 -7.11
N GLU A 595 5.44 11.44 -6.62
CA GLU A 595 4.86 11.53 -5.28
C GLU A 595 3.45 10.92 -5.24
N GLU A 596 2.66 11.10 -6.30
CA GLU A 596 1.29 10.57 -6.39
C GLU A 596 1.22 9.06 -6.58
N PHE A 597 2.15 8.42 -7.31
CA PHE A 597 2.13 6.96 -7.49
C PHE A 597 2.33 6.22 -6.16
N TYR A 598 3.23 6.70 -5.32
CA TYR A 598 3.39 6.18 -3.96
C TYR A 598 2.21 6.57 -3.06
N SER A 599 1.68 7.78 -3.20
CA SER A 599 0.48 8.24 -2.49
C SER A 599 -0.77 7.45 -2.91
N ASP A 600 -0.98 7.20 -4.21
CA ASP A 600 -2.13 6.44 -4.72
C ASP A 600 -2.02 4.94 -4.41
N PHE A 601 -0.80 4.38 -4.33
CA PHE A 601 -0.59 3.00 -3.87
C PHE A 601 -0.95 2.87 -2.39
N TYR A 602 -0.50 3.80 -1.54
CA TYR A 602 -0.88 3.82 -0.12
C TYR A 602 -2.32 4.30 0.12
N SER A 603 -2.95 5.00 -0.81
CA SER A 603 -4.36 5.41 -0.72
C SER A 603 -5.32 4.40 -1.36
N SER A 604 -4.82 3.42 -2.11
CA SER A 604 -5.63 2.36 -2.73
C SER A 604 -5.51 1.00 -2.02
N ILE A 605 -4.63 0.92 -1.02
CA ILE A 605 -4.61 -0.15 -0.03
C ILE A 605 -5.38 0.34 1.20
#